data_829c95d85dbbcc959826e5d12acbd279
#
_entry.id   829c95d85dbbcc959826e5d12acbd279
#
_cell.length_a   1.000
_cell.length_b   1.000
_cell.length_c   1.000
_cell.angle_alpha   90.00
_cell.angle_beta   90.00
_cell.angle_gamma   90.00
#
_symmetry.space_group_name_H-M   'P 1'
#
loop_
_entity.id
_entity.type
_entity.pdbx_description
1 polymer ?
#
loop_
_entity_poly.entity_id
_entity_poly.type
_entity_poly.pdbx_seq_one_letter_code
_entity_poly.pdbx_strand_id
1 'polypeptide(L)'
;TDKNAVTPEQIKSLIEDLKKEFDYVLIDCPAGIEQGYRNAVAGADRAIVVTTPEISAVRDADRIIGLLEQEAIEPPKLIINRIRKHLMDSGDTLDITEVTAHLSIDLLGIIIDSEDVISSSNKGEPIVMDPNNKASLGYRNIARRILGESVPLMSLDADRKGVFAKFKSIFSK
;
A
#
# COMPACT_ATOMS: atom_id res chain seq x y z
N THR A 1 -9.50 -20.90 -22.70
CA THR A 1 -8.88 -21.11 -21.37
C THR A 1 -9.97 -20.83 -20.36
N ASP A 2 -10.30 -21.85 -19.57
CA ASP A 2 -11.38 -21.79 -18.58
C ASP A 2 -10.99 -20.77 -17.49
N LYS A 3 -11.78 -19.69 -17.34
CA LYS A 3 -11.55 -18.66 -16.33
C LYS A 3 -11.75 -19.15 -14.90
N ASN A 4 -12.26 -20.38 -14.73
CA ASN A 4 -12.56 -21.02 -13.46
C ASN A 4 -11.61 -22.20 -13.16
N ALA A 5 -10.37 -22.14 -13.63
CA ALA A 5 -9.43 -23.24 -13.51
C ALA A 5 -9.10 -23.61 -12.05
N VAL A 6 -9.31 -22.71 -11.08
CA VAL A 6 -9.02 -22.95 -9.66
C VAL A 6 -10.19 -22.48 -8.80
N THR A 7 -10.62 -23.33 -7.85
CA THR A 7 -11.70 -23.00 -6.91
C THR A 7 -11.15 -22.35 -5.62
N PRO A 8 -12.00 -21.61 -4.85
CA PRO A 8 -11.63 -21.07 -3.56
C PRO A 8 -11.07 -22.14 -2.59
N GLU A 9 -11.66 -23.35 -2.59
CA GLU A 9 -11.22 -24.46 -1.74
C GLU A 9 -9.82 -24.95 -2.10
N GLN A 10 -9.51 -25.00 -3.40
CA GLN A 10 -8.17 -25.38 -3.87
C GLN A 10 -7.12 -24.33 -3.49
N ILE A 11 -7.45 -23.04 -3.60
CA ILE A 11 -6.57 -21.94 -3.14
C ILE A 11 -6.36 -22.03 -1.63
N LYS A 12 -7.44 -22.21 -0.86
CA LYS A 12 -7.36 -22.37 0.60
C LYS A 12 -6.44 -23.52 0.99
N SER A 13 -6.60 -24.69 0.36
CA SER A 13 -5.73 -25.84 0.61
C SER A 13 -4.27 -25.55 0.29
N LEU A 14 -3.99 -24.91 -0.84
CA LEU A 14 -2.63 -24.50 -1.22
C LEU A 14 -2.01 -23.55 -0.19
N ILE A 15 -2.77 -22.55 0.27
CA ILE A 15 -2.29 -21.57 1.24
C ILE A 15 -2.01 -22.25 2.59
N GLU A 16 -2.87 -23.16 3.05
CA GLU A 16 -2.64 -23.93 4.27
C GLU A 16 -1.38 -24.81 4.20
N ASP A 17 -1.03 -25.31 3.01
CA ASP A 17 0.23 -26.04 2.81
C ASP A 17 1.43 -25.07 2.82
N LEU A 18 1.33 -23.93 2.14
CA LEU A 18 2.39 -22.91 2.16
C LEU A 18 2.65 -22.32 3.54
N LYS A 19 1.63 -22.15 4.39
CA LYS A 19 1.77 -21.69 5.77
C LYS A 19 2.62 -22.63 6.64
N LYS A 20 2.80 -23.90 6.26
CA LYS A 20 3.66 -24.85 6.97
C LYS A 20 5.14 -24.66 6.66
N GLU A 21 5.43 -24.01 5.51
CA GLU A 21 6.80 -23.86 4.99
C GLU A 21 7.30 -22.41 5.07
N PHE A 22 6.39 -21.42 5.10
CA PHE A 22 6.73 -20.00 5.02
C PHE A 22 6.13 -19.21 6.18
N ASP A 23 6.89 -18.27 6.73
CA ASP A 23 6.45 -17.34 7.76
C ASP A 23 5.38 -16.35 7.25
N TYR A 24 5.44 -16.00 5.95
CA TYR A 24 4.52 -15.10 5.27
C TYR A 24 4.16 -15.63 3.89
N VAL A 25 2.87 -15.64 3.58
CA VAL A 25 2.32 -15.95 2.26
C VAL A 25 1.58 -14.71 1.75
N LEU A 26 2.06 -14.11 0.67
CA LEU A 26 1.44 -12.95 0.03
C LEU A 26 0.60 -13.41 -1.16
N ILE A 27 -0.67 -13.03 -1.15
CA ILE A 27 -1.61 -13.33 -2.22
C ILE A 27 -1.84 -12.06 -3.01
N ASP A 28 -1.35 -12.01 -4.25
CA ASP A 28 -1.64 -10.92 -5.17
C ASP A 28 -3.06 -11.09 -5.73
N CYS A 29 -3.93 -10.13 -5.40
CA CYS A 29 -5.33 -10.14 -5.77
C CYS A 29 -5.57 -9.22 -6.96
N PRO A 30 -6.16 -9.70 -8.07
CA PRO A 30 -6.52 -8.84 -9.19
C PRO A 30 -7.56 -7.78 -8.76
N ALA A 31 -7.58 -6.66 -9.46
CA ALA A 31 -8.60 -5.62 -9.24
C ALA A 31 -10.01 -6.16 -9.51
N GLY A 32 -10.98 -5.67 -8.74
CA GLY A 32 -12.40 -6.06 -8.86
C GLY A 32 -12.85 -7.07 -7.80
N ILE A 33 -14.09 -7.51 -7.92
CA ILE A 33 -14.83 -8.32 -6.92
C ILE A 33 -15.24 -9.69 -7.46
N GLU A 34 -14.66 -10.09 -8.58
CA GLU A 34 -15.02 -11.34 -9.26
C GLU A 34 -14.32 -12.56 -8.64
N GLN A 35 -14.19 -13.63 -9.42
CA GLN A 35 -13.63 -14.92 -8.97
C GLN A 35 -12.20 -14.78 -8.39
N GLY A 36 -11.38 -13.88 -8.94
CA GLY A 36 -10.01 -13.64 -8.43
C GLY A 36 -10.00 -13.12 -6.98
N TYR A 37 -10.89 -12.19 -6.67
CA TYR A 37 -11.08 -11.69 -5.30
C TYR A 37 -11.54 -12.82 -4.36
N ARG A 38 -12.58 -13.59 -4.74
CA ARG A 38 -13.10 -14.70 -3.92
C ARG A 38 -12.02 -15.74 -3.63
N ASN A 39 -11.22 -16.07 -4.63
CA ASN A 39 -10.10 -17.00 -4.48
C ASN A 39 -9.04 -16.45 -3.51
N ALA A 40 -8.67 -15.18 -3.64
CA ALA A 40 -7.67 -14.56 -2.77
C ALA A 40 -8.13 -14.52 -1.30
N VAL A 41 -9.37 -14.10 -1.06
CA VAL A 41 -9.92 -13.96 0.30
C VAL A 41 -10.13 -15.32 0.98
N ALA A 42 -10.48 -16.36 0.23
CA ALA A 42 -10.77 -17.69 0.79
C ALA A 42 -9.65 -18.31 1.62
N GLY A 43 -8.39 -17.95 1.36
CA GLY A 43 -7.22 -18.45 2.10
C GLY A 43 -6.50 -17.40 2.95
N ALA A 44 -6.96 -16.15 2.93
CA ALA A 44 -6.29 -15.05 3.61
C ALA A 44 -6.69 -14.97 5.10
N ASP A 45 -5.72 -14.69 5.98
CA ASP A 45 -5.98 -14.36 7.38
C ASP A 45 -6.16 -12.85 7.56
N ARG A 46 -5.50 -12.06 6.70
CA ARG A 46 -5.44 -10.60 6.75
C ARG A 46 -5.55 -10.03 5.35
N ALA A 47 -6.06 -8.80 5.25
CA ALA A 47 -6.12 -8.07 4.01
C ALA A 47 -5.40 -6.72 4.11
N ILE A 48 -4.81 -6.30 2.99
CA ILE A 48 -4.28 -4.95 2.81
C ILE A 48 -5.00 -4.35 1.62
N VAL A 49 -5.70 -3.25 1.86
CA VAL A 49 -6.35 -2.46 0.81
C VAL A 49 -5.38 -1.41 0.33
N VAL A 50 -5.07 -1.43 -0.96
CA VAL A 50 -4.18 -0.46 -1.60
C VAL A 50 -5.02 0.44 -2.48
N THR A 51 -4.98 1.75 -2.20
CA THR A 51 -5.68 2.75 -3.00
C THR A 51 -4.76 3.93 -3.33
N THR A 52 -5.21 4.80 -4.19
CA THR A 52 -4.59 6.09 -4.47
C THR A 52 -5.49 7.22 -3.94
N PRO A 53 -5.00 8.48 -3.78
CA PRO A 53 -5.79 9.53 -3.15
C PRO A 53 -6.85 10.17 -4.07
N GLU A 54 -7.13 9.59 -5.23
CA GLU A 54 -8.21 10.02 -6.12
C GLU A 54 -9.57 9.54 -5.60
N ILE A 55 -10.59 10.39 -5.64
CA ILE A 55 -11.94 10.11 -5.13
C ILE A 55 -12.54 8.82 -5.70
N SER A 56 -12.32 8.52 -6.97
CA SER A 56 -12.81 7.29 -7.61
C SER A 56 -12.17 6.04 -7.00
N ALA A 57 -10.84 6.07 -6.80
CA ALA A 57 -10.11 4.96 -6.21
C ALA A 57 -10.49 4.73 -4.74
N VAL A 58 -10.72 5.81 -3.99
CA VAL A 58 -11.18 5.72 -2.59
C VAL A 58 -12.59 5.11 -2.51
N ARG A 59 -13.50 5.46 -3.43
CA ARG A 59 -14.83 4.83 -3.49
C ARG A 59 -14.78 3.35 -3.84
N ASP A 60 -13.88 2.95 -4.72
CA ASP A 60 -13.68 1.53 -5.05
C ASP A 60 -13.08 0.77 -3.85
N ALA A 61 -12.14 1.38 -3.13
CA ALA A 61 -11.59 0.83 -1.90
C ALA A 61 -12.66 0.64 -0.81
N ASP A 62 -13.56 1.62 -0.61
CA ASP A 62 -14.66 1.54 0.33
C ASP A 62 -15.58 0.33 0.06
N ARG A 63 -15.89 0.08 -1.21
CA ARG A 63 -16.66 -1.12 -1.61
C ARG A 63 -15.95 -2.42 -1.25
N ILE A 64 -14.64 -2.50 -1.47
CA ILE A 64 -13.83 -3.68 -1.13
C ILE A 64 -13.79 -3.87 0.38
N ILE A 65 -13.64 -2.79 1.16
CA ILE A 65 -13.67 -2.85 2.64
C ILE A 65 -15.01 -3.42 3.12
N GLY A 66 -16.13 -2.92 2.60
CA GLY A 66 -17.46 -3.43 2.95
C GLY A 66 -17.69 -4.92 2.59
N LEU A 67 -16.98 -5.45 1.58
CA LEU A 67 -16.97 -6.89 1.28
C LEU A 67 -16.07 -7.67 2.24
N LEU A 68 -14.88 -7.16 2.55
CA LEU A 68 -13.95 -7.79 3.48
C LEU A 68 -14.52 -7.89 4.90
N GLU A 69 -15.32 -6.92 5.33
CA GLU A 69 -16.01 -6.95 6.63
C GLU A 69 -17.03 -8.09 6.77
N GLN A 70 -17.48 -8.66 5.65
CA GLN A 70 -18.39 -9.80 5.64
C GLN A 70 -17.66 -11.15 5.70
N GLU A 71 -16.34 -11.11 5.53
CA GLU A 71 -15.49 -12.29 5.58
C GLU A 71 -14.92 -12.51 6.99
N ALA A 72 -14.59 -13.73 7.31
CA ALA A 72 -14.02 -14.08 8.63
C ALA A 72 -12.51 -13.85 8.70
N ILE A 73 -12.07 -12.63 8.36
CA ILE A 73 -10.66 -12.20 8.39
C ILE A 73 -10.49 -11.01 9.34
N GLU A 74 -9.24 -10.76 9.76
CA GLU A 74 -8.94 -9.58 10.58
C GLU A 74 -9.28 -8.27 9.82
N PRO A 75 -9.64 -7.18 10.53
CA PRO A 75 -9.90 -5.88 9.90
C PRO A 75 -8.77 -5.49 8.94
N PRO A 76 -9.09 -5.07 7.71
CA PRO A 76 -8.07 -4.75 6.72
C PRO A 76 -7.26 -3.53 7.12
N LYS A 77 -6.05 -3.41 6.58
CA LYS A 77 -5.18 -2.24 6.74
C LYS A 77 -5.00 -1.51 5.42
N LEU A 78 -4.79 -0.19 5.49
CA LEU A 78 -4.74 0.71 4.35
C LEU A 78 -3.30 1.01 3.94
N ILE A 79 -3.03 0.96 2.64
CA ILE A 79 -1.88 1.61 2.01
C ILE A 79 -2.39 2.68 1.04
N ILE A 80 -1.93 3.92 1.21
CA ILE A 80 -2.19 4.99 0.22
C ILE A 80 -0.95 5.08 -0.68
N ASN A 81 -1.13 4.71 -1.95
CA ASN A 81 -0.07 4.64 -2.94
C ASN A 81 -0.09 5.87 -3.87
N ARG A 82 1.04 6.16 -4.51
CA ARG A 82 1.20 7.20 -5.53
C ARG A 82 0.80 8.60 -5.05
N ILE A 83 1.18 8.94 -3.81
CA ILE A 83 0.92 10.26 -3.25
C ILE A 83 1.75 11.32 -3.98
N ARG A 84 1.08 12.34 -4.50
CA ARG A 84 1.66 13.53 -5.13
C ARG A 84 1.36 14.75 -4.27
N LYS A 85 2.35 15.17 -3.48
CA LYS A 85 2.14 16.26 -2.52
C LYS A 85 1.55 17.53 -3.14
N HIS A 86 2.00 17.92 -4.33
CA HIS A 86 1.51 19.13 -4.99
C HIS A 86 0.01 19.05 -5.34
N LEU A 87 -0.53 17.88 -5.70
CA LEU A 87 -1.95 17.69 -5.95
C LEU A 87 -2.79 17.70 -4.67
N MET A 88 -2.23 17.21 -3.55
CA MET A 88 -2.87 17.33 -2.24
C MET A 88 -2.90 18.79 -1.78
N ASP A 89 -1.78 19.51 -1.90
CA ASP A 89 -1.66 20.91 -1.50
C ASP A 89 -2.59 21.84 -2.33
N SER A 90 -2.89 21.49 -3.59
CA SER A 90 -3.84 22.22 -4.45
C SER A 90 -5.30 21.79 -4.25
N GLY A 91 -5.57 20.68 -3.56
CA GLY A 91 -6.92 20.13 -3.41
C GLY A 91 -7.42 19.34 -4.62
N ASP A 92 -6.53 18.97 -5.54
CA ASP A 92 -6.88 18.15 -6.71
C ASP A 92 -7.02 16.66 -6.36
N THR A 93 -6.44 16.23 -5.23
CA THR A 93 -6.63 14.91 -4.63
C THR A 93 -6.94 15.05 -3.15
N LEU A 94 -7.53 14.01 -2.56
CA LEU A 94 -7.74 13.94 -1.12
C LEU A 94 -6.40 13.91 -0.37
N ASP A 95 -6.36 14.46 0.84
CA ASP A 95 -5.22 14.29 1.72
C ASP A 95 -5.29 12.96 2.49
N ILE A 96 -4.19 12.63 3.19
CA ILE A 96 -4.08 11.37 3.95
C ILE A 96 -5.18 11.29 5.03
N THR A 97 -5.49 12.40 5.69
CA THR A 97 -6.51 12.46 6.75
C THR A 97 -7.90 12.25 6.19
N GLU A 98 -8.20 12.86 5.05
CA GLU A 98 -9.48 12.70 4.35
C GLU A 98 -9.67 11.25 3.88
N VAL A 99 -8.64 10.64 3.26
CA VAL A 99 -8.71 9.23 2.83
C VAL A 99 -8.92 8.30 4.02
N THR A 100 -8.16 8.48 5.11
CA THR A 100 -8.29 7.62 6.30
C THR A 100 -9.63 7.82 7.01
N ALA A 101 -10.13 9.04 7.08
CA ALA A 101 -11.45 9.34 7.65
C ALA A 101 -12.58 8.72 6.82
N HIS A 102 -12.43 8.70 5.49
CA HIS A 102 -13.43 8.13 4.57
C HIS A 102 -13.51 6.61 4.68
N LEU A 103 -12.37 5.95 4.71
CA LEU A 103 -12.27 4.49 4.70
C LEU A 103 -12.38 3.86 6.09
N SER A 104 -12.14 4.62 7.15
CA SER A 104 -12.29 4.19 8.56
C SER A 104 -11.53 2.93 8.94
N ILE A 105 -10.41 2.64 8.27
CA ILE A 105 -9.50 1.52 8.57
C ILE A 105 -8.09 2.02 8.89
N ASP A 106 -7.31 1.21 9.60
CA ASP A 106 -5.98 1.57 10.06
C ASP A 106 -5.00 1.78 8.90
N LEU A 107 -4.31 2.93 8.91
CA LEU A 107 -3.27 3.24 7.94
C LEU A 107 -1.99 2.44 8.23
N LEU A 108 -1.67 1.49 7.37
CA LEU A 108 -0.42 0.73 7.40
C LEU A 108 0.76 1.54 6.87
N GLY A 109 0.56 2.35 5.84
CA GLY A 109 1.60 3.20 5.30
C GLY A 109 1.22 3.97 4.05
N ILE A 110 2.17 4.80 3.62
CA ILE A 110 2.04 5.65 2.44
C ILE A 110 3.24 5.45 1.51
N ILE A 111 3.00 5.60 0.21
CA ILE A 111 4.04 5.54 -0.82
C ILE A 111 3.92 6.78 -1.69
N ILE A 112 5.02 7.52 -1.80
CA ILE A 112 5.12 8.70 -2.66
C ILE A 112 5.24 8.26 -4.11
N ASP A 113 4.55 8.95 -5.01
CA ASP A 113 4.70 8.73 -6.46
C ASP A 113 6.13 9.05 -6.91
N SER A 114 6.74 8.14 -7.68
CA SER A 114 8.11 8.29 -8.17
C SER A 114 8.24 7.65 -9.56
N GLU A 115 8.79 8.39 -10.50
CA GLU A 115 9.10 7.87 -11.83
C GLU A 115 10.16 6.75 -11.79
N ASP A 116 11.01 6.76 -10.76
CA ASP A 116 12.01 5.72 -10.56
C ASP A 116 11.39 4.33 -10.34
N VAL A 117 10.17 4.26 -9.78
CA VAL A 117 9.43 2.99 -9.63
C VAL A 117 9.16 2.37 -11.00
N ILE A 118 8.74 3.19 -11.97
CA ILE A 118 8.48 2.72 -13.35
C ILE A 118 9.80 2.30 -13.99
N SER A 119 10.83 3.12 -13.85
CA SER A 119 12.15 2.86 -14.44
C SER A 119 12.77 1.58 -13.89
N SER A 120 12.73 1.37 -12.56
CA SER A 120 13.27 0.17 -11.91
C SER A 120 12.48 -1.09 -12.29
N SER A 121 11.15 -1.00 -12.35
CA SER A 121 10.28 -2.10 -12.79
C SER A 121 10.59 -2.53 -14.23
N ASN A 122 10.80 -1.56 -15.15
CA ASN A 122 11.16 -1.84 -16.53
C ASN A 122 12.54 -2.52 -16.68
N LYS A 123 13.44 -2.31 -15.71
CA LYS A 123 14.76 -2.96 -15.65
C LYS A 123 14.72 -4.32 -14.94
N GLY A 124 13.59 -4.69 -14.34
CA GLY A 124 13.48 -5.87 -13.48
C GLY A 124 14.19 -5.72 -12.13
N GLU A 125 14.49 -4.50 -11.71
CA GLU A 125 15.15 -4.19 -10.44
C GLU A 125 14.13 -3.60 -9.45
N PRO A 126 13.85 -4.25 -8.31
CA PRO A 126 12.91 -3.70 -7.34
C PRO A 126 13.40 -2.37 -6.76
N ILE A 127 12.56 -1.33 -6.75
CA ILE A 127 12.89 0.01 -6.22
C ILE A 127 13.38 -0.03 -4.76
N VAL A 128 12.97 -1.03 -3.98
CA VAL A 128 13.38 -1.22 -2.58
C VAL A 128 14.88 -1.44 -2.40
N MET A 129 15.61 -1.75 -3.48
CA MET A 129 17.07 -1.86 -3.48
C MET A 129 17.77 -0.51 -3.46
N ASP A 130 17.09 0.59 -3.82
CA ASP A 130 17.62 1.95 -3.68
C ASP A 130 17.30 2.53 -2.30
N PRO A 131 18.29 2.68 -1.39
CA PRO A 131 18.05 3.19 -0.03
C PRO A 131 17.72 4.68 0.01
N ASN A 132 18.00 5.44 -1.04
CA ASN A 132 17.84 6.89 -1.09
C ASN A 132 16.51 7.33 -1.70
N ASN A 133 15.79 6.41 -2.35
CA ASN A 133 14.51 6.71 -2.96
C ASN A 133 13.38 6.76 -1.92
N LYS A 134 12.54 7.82 -1.98
CA LYS A 134 11.43 8.00 -1.02
C LYS A 134 10.35 6.94 -1.14
N ALA A 135 10.04 6.46 -2.36
CA ALA A 135 9.11 5.35 -2.54
C ALA A 135 9.67 4.06 -1.94
N SER A 136 10.96 3.77 -2.13
CA SER A 136 11.67 2.67 -1.48
C SER A 136 11.53 2.72 0.05
N LEU A 137 11.70 3.90 0.65
CA LEU A 137 11.51 4.08 2.10
C LEU A 137 10.07 3.77 2.52
N GLY A 138 9.08 4.19 1.72
CA GLY A 138 7.66 3.86 1.95
C GLY A 138 7.42 2.36 2.01
N TYR A 139 7.87 1.62 1.01
CA TYR A 139 7.75 0.14 0.95
C TYR A 139 8.44 -0.54 2.12
N ARG A 140 9.67 -0.13 2.45
CA ARG A 140 10.41 -0.71 3.59
C ARG A 140 9.72 -0.47 4.92
N ASN A 141 9.19 0.74 5.14
CA ASN A 141 8.47 1.07 6.37
C ASN A 141 7.16 0.27 6.50
N ILE A 142 6.48 0.01 5.39
CA ILE A 142 5.30 -0.86 5.35
C ILE A 142 5.69 -2.29 5.73
N ALA A 143 6.73 -2.85 5.12
CA ALA A 143 7.22 -4.19 5.43
C ALA A 143 7.57 -4.32 6.92
N ARG A 144 8.31 -3.36 7.49
CA ARG A 144 8.65 -3.34 8.92
C ARG A 144 7.41 -3.32 9.83
N ARG A 145 6.36 -2.58 9.45
CA ARG A 145 5.09 -2.57 10.22
C ARG A 145 4.34 -3.88 10.10
N ILE A 146 4.38 -4.56 8.94
CA ILE A 146 3.83 -5.92 8.79
C ILE A 146 4.55 -6.88 9.74
N LEU A 147 5.85 -6.72 9.93
CA LEU A 147 6.67 -7.50 10.87
C LEU A 147 6.46 -7.09 12.34
N GLY A 148 5.56 -6.15 12.64
CA GLY A 148 5.23 -5.71 13.99
C GLY A 148 6.11 -4.61 14.55
N GLU A 149 7.02 -4.01 13.76
CA GLU A 149 7.85 -2.91 14.22
C GLU A 149 7.05 -1.60 14.32
N SER A 150 7.32 -0.83 15.38
CA SER A 150 6.79 0.53 15.52
C SER A 150 7.63 1.50 14.69
N VAL A 151 7.17 1.81 13.49
CA VAL A 151 7.83 2.74 12.57
C VAL A 151 6.95 3.96 12.35
N PRO A 152 7.41 5.20 12.62
CA PRO A 152 6.64 6.41 12.34
C PRO A 152 6.28 6.54 10.85
N LEU A 153 5.13 7.14 10.53
CA LEU A 153 4.81 7.50 9.15
C LEU A 153 5.83 8.50 8.63
N MET A 154 6.21 8.36 7.37
CA MET A 154 7.12 9.28 6.72
C MET A 154 6.47 10.66 6.55
N SER A 155 7.27 11.73 6.77
CA SER A 155 6.81 13.10 6.53
C SER A 155 6.85 13.44 5.04
N LEU A 156 5.78 14.01 4.52
CA LEU A 156 5.74 14.56 3.15
C LEU A 156 6.51 15.89 3.03
N ASP A 157 6.82 16.57 4.16
CA ASP A 157 7.47 17.88 4.22
C ASP A 157 9.00 17.82 4.37
N ALA A 158 9.61 16.66 4.28
CA ALA A 158 11.07 16.50 4.53
C ALA A 158 11.96 17.36 3.60
N ASP A 159 11.43 17.87 2.48
CA ASP A 159 12.16 18.75 1.57
C ASP A 159 12.32 20.21 2.09
N ARG A 160 11.45 20.67 3.02
CA ARG A 160 11.58 22.03 3.59
C ARG A 160 12.73 22.20 4.55
N LYS A 161 13.16 21.15 5.26
CA LYS A 161 14.30 21.24 6.19
C LYS A 161 15.65 21.44 5.49
N GLY A 162 15.82 20.93 4.27
CA GLY A 162 17.04 21.12 3.48
C GLY A 162 17.22 22.55 2.96
N VAL A 163 16.14 23.27 2.67
CA VAL A 163 16.20 24.66 2.19
C VAL A 163 16.52 25.63 3.32
N PHE A 164 15.92 25.43 4.51
CA PHE A 164 16.23 26.27 5.69
C PHE A 164 17.65 26.05 6.23
N ALA A 165 18.21 24.86 6.14
CA ALA A 165 19.59 24.59 6.52
C ALA A 165 20.59 25.28 5.54
N LYS A 166 20.30 25.33 4.25
CA LYS A 166 21.09 26.08 3.26
C LYS A 166 21.00 27.60 3.45
N PHE A 167 19.84 28.14 3.82
CA PHE A 167 19.70 29.58 4.09
C PHE A 167 20.47 30.02 5.33
N LYS A 168 20.52 29.20 6.39
CA LYS A 168 21.31 29.54 7.59
C LYS A 168 22.82 29.59 7.34
N SER A 169 23.34 28.78 6.41
CA SER A 169 24.76 28.79 6.08
C SER A 169 25.21 30.00 5.22
N ILE A 170 24.26 30.70 4.59
CA ILE A 170 24.57 31.89 3.74
C ILE A 170 24.56 33.18 4.57
N PHE A 171 23.87 33.21 5.71
CA PHE A 171 23.77 34.39 6.59
C PHE A 171 24.62 34.30 7.86
N SER A 172 25.50 33.29 7.97
CA SER A 172 26.47 33.14 9.06
C SER A 172 27.91 33.29 8.51
N LYS A 173 28.22 34.52 8.02
CA LYS A 173 29.57 35.00 7.82
C LYS A 173 29.63 36.42 8.35
#